data_c5a2ec76fef13e5f83172eea5f9e4922
#
_entry.id   c5a2ec76fef13e5f83172eea5f9e4922
#
_cell.length_a   1.000
_cell.length_b   1.000
_cell.length_c   1.000
_cell.angle_alpha   90.00
_cell.angle_beta   90.00
_cell.angle_gamma   90.00
#
_symmetry.space_group_name_H-M   'P 1'
#
loop_
_entity.id
_entity.type
_entity.pdbx_description
1 polymer ?
#
loop_
_entity_poly.entity_id
_entity_poly.type
_entity_poly.pdbx_seq_one_letter_code
_entity_poly.pdbx_strand_id
1 'polypeptide(L)'
;MTVTRSYRSRLKREPHEVNGYMIGPGADLRRADLFGADLEGADLSGANLNEANLYEADLNGADLGGALLSRANLIGARANKNTVWPEGFDPKAAGVIFED
;
A
#
# COMPACT_ATOMS: atom_id res chain seq x y z
N MET A 1 -11.62 7.19 -28.68
CA MET A 1 -11.59 6.04 -27.83
C MET A 1 -11.24 6.32 -26.41
N THR A 2 -11.91 5.73 -25.56
CA THR A 2 -11.80 6.06 -24.16
C THR A 2 -11.14 4.98 -23.39
N VAL A 3 -10.17 5.32 -22.62
CA VAL A 3 -9.60 4.40 -21.70
C VAL A 3 -10.44 4.40 -20.46
N THR A 4 -10.84 3.24 -20.05
CA THR A 4 -11.77 3.13 -18.99
C THR A 4 -11.09 3.09 -17.63
N ARG A 5 -11.91 3.23 -16.60
CA ARG A 5 -11.44 3.07 -15.25
C ARG A 5 -10.88 1.70 -15.00
N SER A 6 -11.44 0.68 -15.63
CA SER A 6 -10.93 -0.66 -15.43
C SER A 6 -9.49 -0.78 -15.88
N TYR A 7 -9.16 -0.12 -16.95
CA TYR A 7 -7.78 -0.11 -17.41
C TYR A 7 -6.87 0.50 -16.35
N ARG A 8 -7.27 1.64 -15.81
CA ARG A 8 -6.49 2.29 -14.76
C ARG A 8 -6.35 1.43 -13.52
N SER A 9 -7.45 0.79 -13.11
CA SER A 9 -7.40 -0.09 -11.94
C SER A 9 -6.45 -1.23 -12.16
N ARG A 10 -6.47 -1.79 -13.36
CA ARG A 10 -5.57 -2.89 -13.68
C ARG A 10 -4.12 -2.43 -13.62
N LEU A 11 -3.84 -1.23 -14.12
CA LEU A 11 -2.48 -0.70 -14.07
C LEU A 11 -2.00 -0.52 -12.64
N LYS A 12 -2.88 -0.12 -11.73
CA LYS A 12 -2.50 0.04 -10.34
C LYS A 12 -2.10 -1.28 -9.69
N ARG A 13 -2.69 -2.38 -10.14
CA ARG A 13 -2.33 -3.69 -9.61
C ARG A 13 -1.07 -4.25 -10.24
N GLU A 14 -0.68 -3.75 -11.39
CA GLU A 14 0.55 -4.18 -12.04
C GLU A 14 1.72 -3.40 -11.47
N PRO A 15 2.93 -3.95 -11.51
CA PRO A 15 4.08 -3.20 -11.00
C PRO A 15 4.18 -1.84 -11.67
N HIS A 16 4.33 -0.80 -10.87
CA HIS A 16 4.42 0.56 -11.40
C HIS A 16 5.16 1.43 -10.41
N GLU A 17 5.55 2.61 -10.87
CA GLU A 17 6.36 3.52 -10.06
C GLU A 17 5.47 4.48 -9.27
N VAL A 18 5.77 4.63 -7.97
CA VAL A 18 5.12 5.61 -7.10
C VAL A 18 6.21 6.26 -6.27
N ASN A 19 6.26 7.58 -6.25
CA ASN A 19 7.26 8.35 -5.49
C ASN A 19 8.70 7.91 -5.78
N GLY A 20 8.95 7.42 -6.99
CA GLY A 20 10.29 6.99 -7.38
C GLY A 20 10.61 5.55 -7.06
N TYR A 21 9.68 4.80 -6.48
CA TYR A 21 9.89 3.40 -6.13
C TYR A 21 9.04 2.49 -6.98
N MET A 22 9.60 1.35 -7.37
CA MET A 22 8.80 0.34 -8.06
C MET A 22 7.93 -0.38 -7.06
N ILE A 23 6.63 -0.32 -7.26
CA ILE A 23 5.62 -0.93 -6.41
C ILE A 23 5.17 -2.22 -7.07
N GLY A 24 5.21 -3.32 -6.34
CA GLY A 24 4.74 -4.59 -6.87
C GLY A 24 4.95 -5.71 -5.87
N PRO A 25 4.51 -6.94 -6.21
CA PRO A 25 4.67 -8.08 -5.32
C PRO A 25 6.14 -8.30 -5.00
N GLY A 26 6.43 -8.54 -3.73
CA GLY A 26 7.79 -8.84 -3.30
C GLY A 26 8.77 -7.68 -3.39
N ALA A 27 8.29 -6.46 -3.64
CA ALA A 27 9.18 -5.31 -3.82
C ALA A 27 10.02 -5.06 -2.56
N ASP A 28 11.25 -4.61 -2.76
CA ASP A 28 12.09 -4.20 -1.65
C ASP A 28 11.87 -2.72 -1.43
N LEU A 29 11.08 -2.41 -0.41
CA LEU A 29 10.71 -1.03 -0.09
C LEU A 29 11.15 -0.66 1.32
N ARG A 30 12.21 -1.30 1.79
CA ARG A 30 12.72 -0.99 3.11
C ARG A 30 13.10 0.48 3.18
N ARG A 31 12.62 1.15 4.21
CA ARG A 31 12.91 2.57 4.47
C ARG A 31 12.44 3.50 3.35
N ALA A 32 11.60 3.02 2.45
CA ALA A 32 11.11 3.84 1.36
C ALA A 32 10.29 5.01 1.90
N ASP A 33 10.44 6.16 1.25
CA ASP A 33 9.64 7.33 1.60
C ASP A 33 8.40 7.33 0.73
N LEU A 34 7.33 6.79 1.27
CA LEU A 34 6.04 6.70 0.60
C LEU A 34 5.02 7.61 1.27
N PHE A 35 5.49 8.71 1.85
CA PHE A 35 4.64 9.71 2.48
C PHE A 35 3.57 10.17 1.49
N GLY A 36 2.31 10.09 1.90
CA GLY A 36 1.19 10.53 1.08
C GLY A 36 1.02 9.79 -0.23
N ALA A 37 1.69 8.66 -0.41
CA ALA A 37 1.71 7.97 -1.69
C ALA A 37 0.33 7.42 -2.06
N ASP A 38 0.04 7.44 -3.35
CA ASP A 38 -1.17 6.82 -3.88
C ASP A 38 -0.85 5.35 -4.15
N LEU A 39 -1.26 4.51 -3.21
CA LEU A 39 -1.09 3.06 -3.32
C LEU A 39 -2.44 2.35 -3.40
N GLU A 40 -3.47 3.10 -3.80
CA GLU A 40 -4.81 2.55 -3.94
C GLU A 40 -4.79 1.38 -4.92
N GLY A 41 -5.30 0.23 -4.49
CA GLY A 41 -5.40 -0.95 -5.34
C GLY A 41 -4.07 -1.60 -5.69
N ALA A 42 -2.97 -1.14 -5.12
CA ALA A 42 -1.65 -1.67 -5.45
C ALA A 42 -1.47 -3.09 -4.91
N ASP A 43 -0.72 -3.88 -5.64
CA ASP A 43 -0.34 -5.22 -5.18
C ASP A 43 1.03 -5.12 -4.52
N LEU A 44 1.01 -5.17 -3.19
CA LEU A 44 2.21 -5.13 -2.36
C LEU A 44 2.38 -6.44 -1.61
N SER A 45 1.75 -7.51 -2.13
CA SER A 45 1.83 -8.80 -1.48
C SER A 45 3.29 -9.25 -1.38
N GLY A 46 3.68 -9.67 -0.19
CA GLY A 46 5.04 -10.13 0.05
C GLY A 46 6.11 -9.06 0.02
N ALA A 47 5.75 -7.80 -0.13
CA ALA A 47 6.74 -6.72 -0.18
C ALA A 47 7.40 -6.51 1.18
N ASN A 48 8.64 -6.03 1.17
CA ASN A 48 9.33 -5.68 2.39
C ASN A 48 9.21 -4.18 2.59
N LEU A 49 8.35 -3.79 3.54
CA LEU A 49 8.11 -2.40 3.87
C LEU A 49 8.64 -2.05 5.26
N ASN A 50 9.60 -2.83 5.74
CA ASN A 50 10.16 -2.55 7.05
C ASN A 50 10.75 -1.14 7.09
N GLU A 51 10.36 -0.40 8.10
CA GLU A 51 10.81 0.98 8.32
C GLU A 51 10.39 1.97 7.24
N ALA A 52 9.46 1.58 6.36
CA ALA A 52 8.96 2.49 5.34
C ALA A 52 8.10 3.59 5.96
N ASN A 53 8.12 4.77 5.33
CA ASN A 53 7.25 5.86 5.74
C ASN A 53 6.00 5.84 4.89
N LEU A 54 4.90 5.38 5.47
CA LEU A 54 3.59 5.34 4.82
C LEU A 54 2.62 6.34 5.45
N TYR A 55 3.18 7.38 6.09
CA TYR A 55 2.37 8.40 6.74
C TYR A 55 1.40 8.99 5.72
N GLU A 56 0.11 8.94 6.04
CA GLU A 56 -0.97 9.49 5.21
C GLU A 56 -1.05 8.89 3.80
N ALA A 57 -0.47 7.73 3.55
CA ALA A 57 -0.59 7.07 2.27
C ALA A 57 -2.01 6.53 2.06
N ASP A 58 -2.41 6.43 0.80
CA ASP A 58 -3.71 5.86 0.43
C ASP A 58 -3.51 4.37 0.14
N LEU A 59 -3.99 3.53 1.06
CA LEU A 59 -3.89 2.08 0.92
C LEU A 59 -5.25 1.44 0.68
N ASN A 60 -6.23 2.22 0.24
CA ASN A 60 -7.56 1.68 -0.04
C ASN A 60 -7.45 0.59 -1.10
N GLY A 61 -7.92 -0.61 -0.77
CA GLY A 61 -7.91 -1.73 -1.71
C GLY A 61 -6.55 -2.33 -1.99
N ALA A 62 -5.49 -1.88 -1.31
CA ALA A 62 -4.15 -2.42 -1.52
C ALA A 62 -4.03 -3.81 -0.92
N ASP A 63 -3.23 -4.65 -1.55
CA ASP A 63 -2.97 -6.00 -1.05
C ASP A 63 -1.61 -6.02 -0.37
N LEU A 64 -1.62 -6.16 0.96
CA LEU A 64 -0.41 -6.24 1.76
C LEU A 64 -0.24 -7.63 2.36
N GLY A 65 -0.89 -8.63 1.76
CA GLY A 65 -0.78 -10.00 2.24
C GLY A 65 0.68 -10.44 2.27
N GLY A 66 1.13 -10.94 3.39
CA GLY A 66 2.51 -11.40 3.53
C GLY A 66 3.57 -10.31 3.56
N ALA A 67 3.18 -9.05 3.48
CA ALA A 67 4.16 -7.96 3.51
C ALA A 67 4.76 -7.81 4.90
N LEU A 68 5.98 -7.29 4.96
CA LEU A 68 6.66 -7.00 6.21
C LEU A 68 6.47 -5.51 6.52
N LEU A 69 6.01 -5.21 7.73
CA LEU A 69 5.69 -3.84 8.14
C LEU A 69 6.36 -3.46 9.46
N SER A 70 7.45 -4.11 9.80
CA SER A 70 8.12 -3.83 11.06
C SER A 70 8.62 -2.40 11.09
N ARG A 71 8.20 -1.63 12.09
CA ARG A 71 8.56 -0.22 12.26
C ARG A 71 8.14 0.68 11.11
N ALA A 72 7.23 0.25 10.27
CA ALA A 72 6.68 1.13 9.25
C ALA A 72 5.80 2.18 9.92
N ASN A 73 5.80 3.39 9.38
CA ASN A 73 4.95 4.46 9.90
C ASN A 73 3.67 4.51 9.08
N LEU A 74 2.57 4.06 9.67
CA LEU A 74 1.27 4.01 9.00
C LEU A 74 0.28 5.02 9.58
N ILE A 75 0.78 5.97 10.37
CA ILE A 75 -0.11 6.95 10.99
C ILE A 75 -0.82 7.75 9.90
N GLY A 76 -2.14 7.82 9.99
CA GLY A 76 -2.95 8.55 9.04
C GLY A 76 -3.11 7.90 7.68
N ALA A 77 -2.50 6.73 7.47
CA ALA A 77 -2.73 6.00 6.22
C ALA A 77 -4.20 5.61 6.15
N ARG A 78 -4.76 5.62 4.93
CA ARG A 78 -6.18 5.32 4.73
C ARG A 78 -6.34 3.96 4.13
N ALA A 79 -7.34 3.24 4.60
CA ALA A 79 -7.64 1.90 4.12
C ALA A 79 -9.14 1.68 4.12
N ASN A 80 -9.59 0.64 3.45
CA ASN A 80 -11.00 0.30 3.44
C ASN A 80 -11.15 -1.21 3.59
N LYS A 81 -12.39 -1.69 3.47
CA LYS A 81 -12.68 -3.11 3.68
C LYS A 81 -12.00 -4.02 2.66
N ASN A 82 -11.56 -3.46 1.54
CA ASN A 82 -10.88 -4.24 0.50
C ASN A 82 -9.38 -4.30 0.70
N THR A 83 -8.83 -3.56 1.66
CA THR A 83 -7.40 -3.61 1.95
C THR A 83 -7.08 -4.93 2.65
N VAL A 84 -6.08 -5.64 2.14
CA VAL A 84 -5.63 -6.90 2.73
C VAL A 84 -4.37 -6.63 3.54
N TRP A 85 -4.38 -7.05 4.80
CA TRP A 85 -3.26 -6.82 5.72
C TRP A 85 -2.51 -8.11 5.99
N PRO A 86 -1.25 -8.04 6.38
CA PRO A 86 -0.53 -9.26 6.79
C PRO A 86 -1.20 -9.90 7.99
N GLU A 87 -1.11 -11.20 8.05
CA GLU A 87 -1.69 -11.94 9.17
C GLU A 87 -1.10 -11.44 10.48
N GLY A 88 -1.96 -11.19 11.46
CA GLY A 88 -1.52 -10.76 12.78
C GLY A 88 -1.23 -9.27 12.91
N PHE A 89 -1.32 -8.53 11.82
CA PHE A 89 -1.08 -7.08 11.87
C PHE A 89 -2.35 -6.36 12.32
N ASP A 90 -2.21 -5.38 13.20
CA ASP A 90 -3.34 -4.59 13.71
C ASP A 90 -3.26 -3.19 13.12
N PRO A 91 -3.98 -2.92 12.03
CA PRO A 91 -3.88 -1.61 11.38
C PRO A 91 -4.43 -0.47 12.26
N LYS A 92 -5.44 -0.74 13.06
CA LYS A 92 -5.99 0.31 13.93
C LYS A 92 -4.95 0.75 14.95
N ALA A 93 -4.25 -0.20 15.55
CA ALA A 93 -3.21 0.12 16.52
C ALA A 93 -2.08 0.90 15.86
N ALA A 94 -1.87 0.72 14.56
CA ALA A 94 -0.83 1.42 13.82
C ALA A 94 -1.23 2.82 13.39
N GLY A 95 -2.47 3.24 13.65
CA GLY A 95 -2.93 4.58 13.31
C GLY A 95 -3.60 4.70 11.96
N VAL A 96 -3.95 3.57 11.35
CA VAL A 96 -4.65 3.57 10.06
C VAL A 96 -6.08 4.06 10.26
N ILE A 97 -6.56 4.84 9.30
CA ILE A 97 -7.91 5.39 9.28
C ILE A 97 -8.72 4.61 8.26
N PHE A 98 -9.85 4.04 8.72
CA PHE A 98 -10.71 3.27 7.82
C PHE A 98 -11.78 4.16 7.23
N GLU A 99 -11.95 4.07 5.91
CA GLU A 99 -12.79 4.98 5.14
C GLU A 99 -14.06 4.31 4.62
N ASP A 100 -14.59 3.39 5.30
CA ASP A 100 -15.94 2.93 5.01
C ASP A 100 -16.48 2.16 6.17
#